data_a1189cda33bcc88268224315c478383b
#
_entry.id   a1189cda33bcc88268224315c478383b
#
_cell.length_a   1.000
_cell.length_b   1.000
_cell.length_c   1.000
_cell.angle_alpha   90.00
_cell.angle_beta   90.00
_cell.angle_gamma   90.00
#
_symmetry.space_group_name_H-M   'P 1'
#
loop_
_entity.id
_entity.type
_entity.pdbx_description
1 polymer ?
#
loop_
_entity_poly.entity_id
_entity_poly.type
_entity_poly.pdbx_seq_one_letter_code
_entity_poly.pdbx_strand_id
1 'polypeptide(L)'
;IMHATAEATRQLVRMRGRSYVAFVFTPEIPIVGWLKDIDVTLARSPGFFVGKPVVLDLSALDLSGAAITHLLNNLEERSIRVLGIEGVEPEKLTSSMPPLLTGGRSCVITRTETRTEPAEKPESKPKPNSLLLESPVRSGQSIVFTDGDVTVLGSVGSGAEIVAGGSILEYDDAAGTF
;
A
#
# COMPACT_ATOMS: atom_id res chain seq x y z
N ILE A 1 55.97 6.32 -25.65
CA ILE A 1 54.73 7.12 -25.59
C ILE A 1 53.62 6.14 -25.27
N MET A 2 53.22 6.08 -24.01
CA MET A 2 52.15 5.23 -23.53
C MET A 2 50.82 6.00 -23.66
N HIS A 3 49.94 5.54 -24.48
CA HIS A 3 48.55 6.02 -24.52
C HIS A 3 47.77 5.28 -23.45
N ALA A 4 47.48 5.97 -22.35
CA ALA A 4 46.52 5.52 -21.38
C ALA A 4 45.12 5.68 -22.00
N THR A 5 44.50 4.57 -22.33
CA THR A 5 43.11 4.50 -22.75
C THR A 5 42.26 4.74 -21.50
N ALA A 6 41.64 5.91 -21.43
CA ALA A 6 40.66 6.18 -20.39
C ALA A 6 39.46 5.24 -20.57
N GLU A 7 39.33 4.24 -19.70
CA GLU A 7 38.13 3.44 -19.62
C GLU A 7 36.95 4.35 -19.21
N ALA A 8 36.04 4.50 -20.18
CA ALA A 8 34.79 5.20 -19.92
C ALA A 8 34.06 4.53 -18.75
N THR A 9 33.97 5.20 -17.61
CA THR A 9 33.23 4.74 -16.45
C THR A 9 31.78 4.51 -16.84
N ARG A 10 31.37 3.25 -16.97
CA ARG A 10 29.97 2.89 -17.22
C ARG A 10 29.12 3.48 -16.12
N GLN A 11 28.15 4.30 -16.47
CA GLN A 11 27.17 4.80 -15.54
C GLN A 11 26.39 3.59 -14.97
N LEU A 12 26.54 3.35 -13.69
CA LEU A 12 25.75 2.36 -12.96
C LEU A 12 24.28 2.79 -12.97
N VAL A 13 23.39 1.83 -13.19
CA VAL A 13 21.94 2.04 -13.10
C VAL A 13 21.62 2.54 -11.69
N ARG A 14 20.99 3.71 -11.59
CA ARG A 14 20.54 4.25 -10.32
C ARG A 14 19.25 3.58 -9.91
N MET A 15 19.26 2.87 -8.79
CA MET A 15 18.08 2.26 -8.18
C MET A 15 17.67 3.06 -6.95
N ARG A 16 16.37 3.27 -6.81
CA ARG A 16 15.76 3.90 -5.62
C ARG A 16 14.54 3.10 -5.23
N GLY A 17 14.39 2.82 -3.94
CA GLY A 17 13.19 2.22 -3.36
C GLY A 17 12.15 3.28 -3.04
N ARG A 18 10.87 2.94 -3.22
CA ARG A 18 9.72 3.70 -2.74
C ARG A 18 8.68 2.74 -2.20
N SER A 19 8.00 3.13 -1.14
CA SER A 19 6.86 2.39 -0.59
C SER A 19 5.56 2.89 -1.23
N TYR A 20 4.68 1.97 -1.54
CA TYR A 20 3.34 2.25 -2.04
C TYR A 20 2.33 1.39 -1.28
N VAL A 21 1.13 1.91 -1.10
CA VAL A 21 0.01 1.14 -0.56
C VAL A 21 -0.66 0.38 -1.71
N ALA A 22 -0.83 -0.91 -1.53
CA ALA A 22 -1.54 -1.79 -2.46
C ALA A 22 -2.78 -2.38 -1.80
N PHE A 23 -3.81 -2.67 -2.61
CA PHE A 23 -4.95 -3.46 -2.17
C PHE A 23 -4.56 -4.92 -2.16
N VAL A 24 -4.83 -5.63 -1.07
CA VAL A 24 -4.58 -7.07 -1.00
C VAL A 24 -5.89 -7.80 -1.25
N PHE A 25 -5.89 -8.66 -2.25
CA PHE A 25 -6.98 -9.56 -2.55
C PHE A 25 -6.66 -10.95 -2.02
N THR A 26 -7.53 -11.45 -1.16
CA THR A 26 -7.46 -12.82 -0.63
C THR A 26 -8.65 -13.61 -1.19
N PRO A 27 -8.45 -14.38 -2.25
CA PRO A 27 -9.53 -15.17 -2.83
C PRO A 27 -10.02 -16.26 -1.87
N GLU A 28 -11.31 -16.56 -1.94
CA GLU A 28 -11.95 -17.59 -1.17
C GLU A 28 -12.54 -18.66 -2.09
N ILE A 29 -12.69 -19.88 -1.58
CA ILE A 29 -13.36 -20.96 -2.30
C ILE A 29 -14.88 -20.92 -2.00
N PRO A 30 -15.73 -20.99 -3.02
CA PRO A 30 -15.42 -21.20 -4.44
C PRO A 30 -14.98 -19.92 -5.16
N ILE A 31 -13.90 -19.99 -5.91
CA ILE A 31 -13.32 -18.83 -6.65
C ILE A 31 -14.34 -18.13 -7.54
N VAL A 32 -15.24 -18.89 -8.16
CA VAL A 32 -16.32 -18.34 -9.01
C VAL A 32 -17.26 -17.42 -8.20
N GLY A 33 -17.55 -17.78 -6.95
CA GLY A 33 -18.35 -16.95 -6.05
C GLY A 33 -17.61 -15.66 -5.71
N TRP A 34 -16.36 -15.76 -5.34
CA TRP A 34 -15.49 -14.63 -5.03
C TRP A 34 -15.34 -13.66 -6.22
N LEU A 35 -15.16 -14.17 -7.44
CA LEU A 35 -15.12 -13.34 -8.65
C LEU A 35 -16.46 -12.60 -8.89
N LYS A 36 -17.60 -13.23 -8.59
CA LYS A 36 -18.90 -12.56 -8.67
C LYS A 36 -19.03 -11.40 -7.67
N ASP A 37 -18.48 -11.54 -6.47
CA ASP A 37 -18.47 -10.47 -5.47
C ASP A 37 -17.62 -9.28 -5.93
N ILE A 38 -16.52 -9.54 -6.64
CA ILE A 38 -15.75 -8.49 -7.33
C ILE A 38 -16.60 -7.82 -8.40
N ASP A 39 -17.33 -8.59 -9.22
CA ASP A 39 -18.20 -8.05 -10.26
C ASP A 39 -19.30 -7.16 -9.67
N VAL A 40 -19.89 -7.54 -8.53
CA VAL A 40 -20.87 -6.70 -7.80
C VAL A 40 -20.24 -5.39 -7.32
N THR A 41 -19.00 -5.45 -6.84
CA THR A 41 -18.26 -4.25 -6.41
C THR A 41 -17.98 -3.32 -7.58
N LEU A 42 -17.56 -3.87 -8.72
CA LEU A 42 -17.29 -3.11 -9.95
C LEU A 42 -18.58 -2.54 -10.57
N ALA A 43 -19.72 -3.23 -10.44
CA ALA A 43 -21.01 -2.71 -10.89
C ALA A 43 -21.44 -1.45 -10.10
N ARG A 44 -21.12 -1.40 -8.80
CA ARG A 44 -21.39 -0.22 -7.95
C ARG A 44 -20.40 0.92 -8.20
N SER A 45 -19.17 0.61 -8.54
CA SER A 45 -18.09 1.58 -8.73
C SER A 45 -17.25 1.17 -9.93
N PRO A 46 -17.70 1.42 -11.17
CA PRO A 46 -16.95 1.11 -12.36
C PRO A 46 -15.59 1.80 -12.34
N GLY A 47 -14.54 1.05 -12.68
CA GLY A 47 -13.19 1.58 -12.69
C GLY A 47 -12.54 1.79 -11.31
N PHE A 48 -13.14 1.32 -10.22
CA PHE A 48 -12.60 1.51 -8.87
C PHE A 48 -11.15 1.04 -8.73
N PHE A 49 -10.76 -0.04 -9.38
CA PHE A 49 -9.41 -0.58 -9.33
C PHE A 49 -8.49 -0.08 -10.45
N VAL A 50 -8.98 0.75 -11.37
CA VAL A 50 -8.14 1.30 -12.44
C VAL A 50 -7.04 2.17 -11.85
N GLY A 51 -5.79 1.86 -12.21
CA GLY A 51 -4.61 2.58 -11.72
C GLY A 51 -4.22 2.29 -10.26
N LYS A 52 -4.94 1.38 -9.57
CA LYS A 52 -4.60 0.99 -8.21
C LYS A 52 -3.78 -0.29 -8.22
N PRO A 53 -2.67 -0.36 -7.47
CA PRO A 53 -1.89 -1.57 -7.35
C PRO A 53 -2.63 -2.61 -6.51
N VAL A 54 -2.73 -3.83 -7.02
CA VAL A 54 -3.36 -4.97 -6.34
C VAL A 54 -2.31 -6.05 -6.12
N VAL A 55 -2.27 -6.60 -4.93
CA VAL A 55 -1.50 -7.79 -4.56
C VAL A 55 -2.46 -8.95 -4.32
N LEU A 56 -2.13 -10.12 -4.82
CA LEU A 56 -2.94 -11.33 -4.67
C LEU A 56 -2.32 -12.20 -3.57
N ASP A 57 -2.99 -12.32 -2.44
CA ASP A 57 -2.57 -13.21 -1.35
C ASP A 57 -3.23 -14.58 -1.50
N LEU A 58 -2.42 -15.59 -1.78
CA LEU A 58 -2.84 -16.98 -1.97
C LEU A 58 -2.47 -17.88 -0.78
N SER A 59 -2.06 -17.34 0.34
CA SER A 59 -1.59 -18.10 1.51
C SER A 59 -2.63 -19.08 2.06
N ALA A 60 -3.91 -18.78 1.89
CA ALA A 60 -5.03 -19.62 2.33
C ALA A 60 -5.44 -20.70 1.30
N LEU A 61 -4.85 -20.72 0.11
CA LEU A 61 -5.26 -21.58 -1.00
C LEU A 61 -4.07 -22.35 -1.56
N ASP A 62 -4.28 -23.63 -1.79
CA ASP A 62 -3.33 -24.46 -2.53
C ASP A 62 -3.75 -24.56 -4.01
N LEU A 63 -3.30 -23.60 -4.81
CA LEU A 63 -3.59 -23.54 -6.24
C LEU A 63 -2.40 -24.05 -7.06
N SER A 64 -2.71 -24.75 -8.17
CA SER A 64 -1.71 -25.05 -9.18
C SER A 64 -1.33 -23.81 -9.99
N GLY A 65 -0.16 -23.82 -10.64
CA GLY A 65 0.25 -22.72 -11.52
C GLY A 65 -0.78 -22.41 -12.63
N ALA A 66 -1.43 -23.44 -13.18
CA ALA A 66 -2.51 -23.26 -14.17
C ALA A 66 -3.74 -22.55 -13.56
N ALA A 67 -4.11 -22.90 -12.34
CA ALA A 67 -5.23 -22.24 -11.65
C ALA A 67 -4.90 -20.77 -11.32
N ILE A 68 -3.66 -20.47 -10.93
CA ILE A 68 -3.18 -19.10 -10.70
C ILE A 68 -3.24 -18.31 -12.01
N THR A 69 -2.77 -18.85 -13.13
CA THR A 69 -2.85 -18.21 -14.44
C THR A 69 -4.30 -17.88 -14.81
N HIS A 70 -5.20 -18.84 -14.62
CA HIS A 70 -6.62 -18.64 -14.90
C HIS A 70 -7.24 -17.53 -14.03
N LEU A 71 -6.88 -17.49 -12.75
CA LEU A 71 -7.33 -16.45 -11.83
C LEU A 71 -6.80 -15.07 -12.24
N LEU A 72 -5.53 -14.95 -12.60
CA LEU A 72 -4.92 -13.70 -13.08
C LEU A 72 -5.62 -13.19 -14.33
N ASN A 73 -5.91 -14.06 -15.30
CA ASN A 73 -6.62 -13.69 -16.52
C ASN A 73 -8.03 -13.16 -16.20
N ASN A 74 -8.75 -13.80 -15.29
CA ASN A 74 -10.07 -13.34 -14.85
C ASN A 74 -10.03 -11.96 -14.18
N LEU A 75 -8.96 -11.64 -13.44
CA LEU A 75 -8.77 -10.31 -12.85
C LEU A 75 -8.41 -9.28 -13.92
N GLU A 76 -7.58 -9.63 -14.88
CA GLU A 76 -7.19 -8.75 -15.99
C GLU A 76 -8.37 -8.39 -16.89
N GLU A 77 -9.27 -9.35 -17.20
CA GLU A 77 -10.53 -9.11 -17.91
C GLU A 77 -11.41 -8.06 -17.21
N ARG A 78 -11.28 -7.93 -15.89
CA ARG A 78 -11.97 -6.93 -15.05
C ARG A 78 -11.19 -5.64 -14.89
N SER A 79 -10.12 -5.45 -15.68
CA SER A 79 -9.22 -4.30 -15.58
C SER A 79 -8.51 -4.17 -14.23
N ILE A 80 -8.35 -5.28 -13.53
CA ILE A 80 -7.60 -5.36 -12.28
C ILE A 80 -6.20 -5.89 -12.58
N ARG A 81 -5.20 -5.04 -12.37
CA ARG A 81 -3.80 -5.40 -12.58
C ARG A 81 -3.16 -5.86 -11.29
N VAL A 82 -2.72 -7.09 -11.27
CA VAL A 82 -1.98 -7.67 -10.13
C VAL A 82 -0.51 -7.27 -10.22
N LEU A 83 -0.03 -6.57 -9.20
CA LEU A 83 1.36 -6.12 -9.09
C LEU A 83 2.29 -7.25 -8.65
N GLY A 84 1.80 -8.14 -7.79
CA GLY A 84 2.55 -9.24 -7.25
C GLY A 84 1.66 -10.24 -6.54
N ILE A 85 2.23 -11.38 -6.20
CA ILE A 85 1.56 -12.51 -5.55
C ILE A 85 2.28 -12.80 -4.24
N GLU A 86 1.53 -13.08 -3.19
CA GLU A 86 2.04 -13.48 -1.88
C GLU A 86 1.52 -14.88 -1.51
N GLY A 87 2.20 -15.56 -0.59
CA GLY A 87 1.72 -16.78 0.04
C GLY A 87 1.71 -18.02 -0.85
N VAL A 88 2.55 -18.06 -1.88
CA VAL A 88 2.66 -19.18 -2.82
C VAL A 88 4.11 -19.63 -2.94
N GLU A 89 4.30 -20.92 -3.24
CA GLU A 89 5.64 -21.47 -3.50
C GLU A 89 6.19 -20.94 -4.83
N PRO A 90 7.48 -20.52 -4.89
CA PRO A 90 8.09 -19.95 -6.09
C PRO A 90 7.97 -20.84 -7.33
N GLU A 91 7.99 -22.16 -7.13
CA GLU A 91 7.93 -23.18 -8.20
C GLU A 91 6.59 -23.20 -8.94
N LYS A 92 5.53 -22.68 -8.32
CA LYS A 92 4.20 -22.55 -8.93
C LYS A 92 4.06 -21.32 -9.82
N LEU A 93 5.02 -20.39 -9.74
CA LEU A 93 5.03 -19.15 -10.53
C LEU A 93 5.89 -19.33 -11.78
N THR A 94 5.39 -18.82 -12.89
CA THR A 94 6.12 -18.74 -14.16
C THR A 94 6.64 -17.33 -14.39
N SER A 95 7.62 -17.18 -15.26
CA SER A 95 8.19 -15.87 -15.61
C SER A 95 7.21 -14.89 -16.23
N SER A 96 6.06 -15.36 -16.72
CA SER A 96 4.97 -14.54 -17.27
C SER A 96 3.99 -14.03 -16.21
N MET A 97 4.05 -14.56 -14.99
CA MET A 97 3.21 -14.13 -13.87
C MET A 97 3.82 -12.94 -13.13
N PRO A 98 3.01 -12.20 -12.36
CA PRO A 98 3.52 -11.20 -11.43
C PRO A 98 4.52 -11.82 -10.43
N PRO A 99 5.51 -11.04 -9.97
CA PRO A 99 6.55 -11.55 -9.06
C PRO A 99 5.98 -11.96 -7.71
N LEU A 100 6.67 -12.90 -7.06
CA LEU A 100 6.44 -13.23 -5.66
C LEU A 100 6.88 -12.05 -4.78
N LEU A 101 5.97 -11.58 -3.95
CA LEU A 101 6.24 -10.55 -2.95
C LEU A 101 6.36 -11.18 -1.57
N THR A 102 7.28 -10.67 -0.78
CA THR A 102 7.51 -11.10 0.60
C THR A 102 7.68 -9.88 1.49
N GLY A 103 7.27 -10.00 2.76
CA GLY A 103 7.51 -8.96 3.75
C GLY A 103 6.54 -7.77 3.67
N GLY A 104 5.36 -7.95 3.08
CA GLY A 104 4.29 -6.96 3.13
C GLY A 104 3.91 -6.62 4.57
N ARG A 105 3.60 -5.34 4.85
CA ARG A 105 3.11 -4.87 6.14
C ARG A 105 1.67 -4.40 5.97
N SER A 106 0.80 -4.84 6.89
CA SER A 106 -0.58 -4.39 6.91
C SER A 106 -0.65 -2.90 7.26
N CYS A 107 -1.42 -2.15 6.49
CA CYS A 107 -1.76 -0.76 6.79
C CYS A 107 -3.28 -0.61 6.75
N VAL A 108 -3.81 0.36 7.50
CA VAL A 108 -5.23 0.66 7.46
C VAL A 108 -5.49 1.58 6.27
N ILE A 109 -6.32 1.12 5.33
CA ILE A 109 -6.82 1.97 4.25
C ILE A 109 -8.09 2.65 4.77
N THR A 110 -7.98 3.91 5.18
CA THR A 110 -9.15 4.71 5.47
C THR A 110 -9.80 5.09 4.14
N ARG A 111 -11.00 4.58 3.92
CA ARG A 111 -11.77 4.85 2.70
C ARG A 111 -12.20 6.31 2.72
N THR A 112 -11.48 7.17 2.04
CA THR A 112 -11.99 8.50 1.71
C THR A 112 -13.02 8.31 0.59
N GLU A 113 -14.28 8.23 0.98
CA GLU A 113 -15.38 8.32 0.01
C GLU A 113 -15.34 9.73 -0.57
N THR A 114 -14.81 9.86 -1.78
CA THR A 114 -14.98 11.06 -2.57
C THR A 114 -16.43 11.11 -3.02
N ARG A 115 -17.27 11.63 -2.14
CA ARG A 115 -18.66 11.95 -2.46
C ARG A 115 -18.65 13.23 -3.30
N THR A 116 -18.75 13.03 -4.61
CA THR A 116 -19.10 14.14 -5.51
C THR A 116 -20.59 14.36 -5.41
N GLU A 117 -21.03 15.31 -4.60
CA GLU A 117 -22.37 15.86 -4.67
C GLU A 117 -22.31 17.39 -4.75
N PRO A 118 -23.23 18.00 -5.56
CA PRO A 118 -23.25 19.45 -5.74
C PRO A 118 -23.75 20.15 -4.47
N ALA A 119 -23.27 21.35 -4.30
CA ALA A 119 -23.46 22.25 -3.18
C ALA A 119 -24.90 22.40 -2.70
N GLU A 120 -25.07 22.29 -1.38
CA GLU A 120 -25.88 23.21 -0.60
C GLU A 120 -25.38 23.30 0.85
N LYS A 121 -25.18 24.53 1.29
CA LYS A 121 -24.65 24.96 2.56
C LYS A 121 -25.73 24.81 3.66
N PRO A 122 -25.45 24.36 4.90
CA PRO A 122 -25.06 25.35 5.89
C PRO A 122 -23.92 24.89 6.84
N GLU A 123 -23.30 25.91 7.40
CA GLU A 123 -22.15 25.90 8.28
C GLU A 123 -22.33 25.03 9.55
N SER A 124 -21.47 24.02 9.67
CA SER A 124 -21.01 23.56 10.97
C SER A 124 -19.49 23.37 10.89
N LYS A 125 -18.77 24.08 11.73
CA LYS A 125 -17.32 24.05 11.84
C LYS A 125 -16.86 22.60 11.99
N PRO A 126 -15.92 22.10 11.14
CA PRO A 126 -15.33 20.79 11.35
C PRO A 126 -14.53 20.83 12.67
N LYS A 127 -14.81 19.91 13.58
CA LYS A 127 -13.91 19.64 14.70
C LYS A 127 -12.60 19.17 14.06
N PRO A 128 -11.44 19.71 14.44
CA PRO A 128 -10.17 19.21 13.93
C PRO A 128 -10.04 17.74 14.35
N ASN A 129 -10.00 16.84 13.40
CA ASN A 129 -9.61 15.48 13.66
C ASN A 129 -8.13 15.52 14.01
N SER A 130 -7.78 15.09 15.21
CA SER A 130 -6.39 14.98 15.66
C SER A 130 -6.13 13.59 16.19
N LEU A 131 -5.03 13.01 15.78
CA LEU A 131 -4.53 11.74 16.30
C LEU A 131 -3.49 12.03 17.37
N LEU A 132 -3.75 11.58 18.60
CA LEU A 132 -2.80 11.65 19.70
C LEU A 132 -2.13 10.28 19.88
N LEU A 133 -0.82 10.25 19.79
CA LEU A 133 0.01 9.08 20.04
C LEU A 133 0.72 9.27 21.39
N GLU A 134 0.31 8.49 22.38
CA GLU A 134 0.88 8.54 23.73
C GLU A 134 2.12 7.66 23.92
N SER A 135 2.56 7.01 22.85
CA SER A 135 3.70 6.10 22.86
C SER A 135 4.77 6.57 21.86
N PRO A 136 6.05 6.34 22.16
CA PRO A 136 7.12 6.68 21.24
C PRO A 136 6.98 5.88 19.95
N VAL A 137 7.23 6.55 18.81
CA VAL A 137 7.25 5.92 17.49
C VAL A 137 8.64 5.34 17.24
N ARG A 138 8.73 4.03 17.16
CA ARG A 138 10.02 3.34 17.06
C ARG A 138 10.51 3.29 15.61
N SER A 139 11.80 3.12 15.45
CA SER A 139 12.44 2.89 14.15
C SER A 139 11.75 1.80 13.34
N GLY A 140 11.43 2.11 12.09
CA GLY A 140 10.73 1.21 11.18
C GLY A 140 9.20 1.17 11.34
N GLN A 141 8.61 1.98 12.22
CA GLN A 141 7.16 2.19 12.25
C GLN A 141 6.76 3.29 11.27
N SER A 142 5.64 3.07 10.59
CA SER A 142 5.03 4.06 9.71
C SER A 142 3.61 4.35 10.20
N ILE A 143 3.32 5.62 10.43
CA ILE A 143 2.02 6.12 10.87
C ILE A 143 1.49 7.06 9.79
N VAL A 144 0.32 6.76 9.27
CA VAL A 144 -0.33 7.58 8.23
C VAL A 144 -1.71 7.99 8.73
N PHE A 145 -1.90 9.30 8.90
CA PHE A 145 -3.18 9.90 9.29
C PHE A 145 -3.46 11.11 8.41
N THR A 146 -4.29 10.92 7.38
CA THR A 146 -4.55 11.93 6.34
C THR A 146 -5.69 12.90 6.68
N ASP A 147 -6.42 12.65 7.76
CA ASP A 147 -7.65 13.39 8.08
C ASP A 147 -7.45 14.55 9.07
N GLY A 148 -6.21 14.89 9.41
CA GLY A 148 -5.94 15.99 10.33
C GLY A 148 -4.53 15.99 10.89
N ASP A 149 -4.40 16.55 12.10
CA ASP A 149 -3.12 16.72 12.79
C ASP A 149 -2.71 15.44 13.54
N VAL A 150 -1.40 15.18 13.63
CA VAL A 150 -0.82 14.12 14.45
C VAL A 150 0.00 14.75 15.56
N THR A 151 -0.31 14.39 16.80
CA THR A 151 0.46 14.79 17.98
C THR A 151 1.11 13.55 18.56
N VAL A 152 2.42 13.55 18.70
CA VAL A 152 3.20 12.48 19.32
C VAL A 152 3.69 12.95 20.68
N LEU A 153 3.29 12.26 21.74
CA LEU A 153 3.82 12.42 23.10
C LEU A 153 4.91 11.35 23.29
N GLY A 154 6.16 11.73 23.02
CA GLY A 154 7.29 10.85 23.11
C GLY A 154 8.24 10.97 21.93
N SER A 155 9.37 10.30 22.00
CA SER A 155 10.41 10.37 20.99
C SER A 155 10.02 9.65 19.69
N VAL A 156 10.39 10.23 18.56
CA VAL A 156 10.30 9.62 17.24
C VAL A 156 11.66 9.03 16.87
N GLY A 157 11.71 7.72 16.73
CA GLY A 157 12.94 6.99 16.44
C GLY A 157 13.47 7.25 15.02
N SER A 158 14.77 7.27 14.86
CA SER A 158 15.43 7.35 13.56
C SER A 158 14.94 6.22 12.64
N GLY A 159 14.38 6.57 11.47
CA GLY A 159 13.77 5.61 10.54
C GLY A 159 12.28 5.33 10.79
N ALA A 160 11.63 6.06 11.69
CA ALA A 160 10.17 6.14 11.75
C ALA A 160 9.63 7.08 10.67
N GLU A 161 8.43 6.83 10.21
CA GLU A 161 7.75 7.65 9.21
C GLU A 161 6.38 8.08 9.75
N ILE A 162 6.10 9.37 9.76
CA ILE A 162 4.81 9.92 10.14
C ILE A 162 4.31 10.80 9.02
N VAL A 163 3.12 10.50 8.51
CA VAL A 163 2.43 11.27 7.48
C VAL A 163 1.11 11.75 8.05
N ALA A 164 0.92 13.06 8.09
CA ALA A 164 -0.32 13.70 8.50
C ALA A 164 -0.93 14.51 7.36
N GLY A 165 -2.25 14.60 7.32
CA GLY A 165 -2.95 15.49 6.40
C GLY A 165 -2.90 16.96 6.82
N GLY A 166 -2.60 17.21 8.09
CA GLY A 166 -2.40 18.51 8.71
C GLY A 166 -1.00 18.67 9.29
N SER A 167 -0.92 19.21 10.50
CA SER A 167 0.35 19.44 11.21
C SER A 167 0.81 18.20 11.97
N ILE A 168 2.13 18.06 12.10
CA ILE A 168 2.74 17.07 13.00
C ILE A 168 3.38 17.82 14.15
N LEU A 169 2.95 17.50 15.38
CA LEU A 169 3.48 18.05 16.62
C LEU A 169 4.16 16.92 17.41
N GLU A 170 5.42 17.11 17.73
CA GLU A 170 6.19 16.20 18.57
C GLU A 170 6.49 16.90 19.90
N TYR A 171 6.08 16.27 20.99
CA TYR A 171 6.43 16.68 22.35
C TYR A 171 7.37 15.63 22.94
N ASP A 172 8.67 15.90 22.88
CA ASP A 172 9.67 15.12 23.60
C ASP A 172 9.68 15.60 25.06
N ASP A 173 9.34 14.72 25.98
CA ASP A 173 9.39 15.03 27.43
C ASP A 173 10.83 14.93 27.94
N ALA A 174 11.74 15.63 27.25
CA ALA A 174 13.09 15.89 27.74
C ALA A 174 13.10 17.13 28.64
N ALA A 175 12.05 17.31 29.44
CA ALA A 175 11.99 18.43 30.35
C ALA A 175 12.03 17.94 31.79
N GLY A 176 13.09 18.22 32.41
CA GLY A 176 13.03 18.33 33.85
C GLY A 176 14.22 17.82 34.59
N THR A 177 15.28 18.53 34.49
CA THR A 177 16.18 18.65 35.66
C THR A 177 16.43 20.13 35.89
N PHE A 178 15.69 20.69 36.81
CA PHE A 178 16.12 21.85 37.57
C PHE A 178 16.65 21.36 38.89
#